data_8fb441c37e0b8bdc31336c0f5d98f5e7
#
_entry.id   8fb441c37e0b8bdc31336c0f5d98f5e7
#
_cell.length_a   1.000
_cell.length_b   1.000
_cell.length_c   1.000
_cell.angle_alpha   90.00
_cell.angle_beta   90.00
_cell.angle_gamma   90.00
#
_symmetry.space_group_name_H-M   'P 1'
#
loop_
_entity.id
_entity.type
_entity.pdbx_description
1 polymer ?
#
loop_
_entity_poly.entity_id
_entity_poly.type
_entity_poly.pdbx_seq_one_letter_code
_entity_poly.pdbx_strand_id
1 'polypeptide(L)'
;MNHLNNCLLLGKYCSIDIINDDIAIMTIIVNDFDGDITIPVTIGTEVAYQIIGKCEENCMIGIKGKIDADEHGLIIKAEKLTFLSHEERAD
;
A
#
# COMPACT_ATOMS: atom_id res chain seq x y z
N MET A 1 -5.50 22.38 -19.18
CA MET A 1 -4.43 21.38 -19.17
C MET A 1 -4.74 20.28 -18.20
N ASN A 2 -4.48 19.07 -18.61
CA ASN A 2 -4.73 17.93 -17.73
C ASN A 2 -3.47 17.52 -17.01
N HIS A 3 -3.64 17.20 -15.75
CA HIS A 3 -2.55 16.69 -14.97
C HIS A 3 -2.77 15.22 -14.71
N LEU A 4 -1.71 14.45 -14.77
CA LEU A 4 -1.80 13.05 -14.44
C LEU A 4 -1.52 12.88 -12.95
N ASN A 5 -2.35 12.07 -12.32
CA ASN A 5 -2.16 11.77 -10.91
C ASN A 5 -2.18 10.26 -10.78
N ASN A 6 -1.08 9.65 -11.17
CA ASN A 6 -0.93 8.20 -11.08
C ASN A 6 0.38 7.91 -10.40
N CYS A 7 0.38 6.93 -9.53
CA CYS A 7 1.62 6.48 -8.97
C CYS A 7 1.66 4.96 -8.96
N LEU A 8 2.87 4.44 -9.05
CA LEU A 8 3.13 3.02 -8.96
C LEU A 8 4.17 2.85 -7.88
N LEU A 9 3.85 2.02 -6.91
CA LEU A 9 4.76 1.79 -5.79
C LEU A 9 4.94 0.30 -5.59
N LEU A 10 6.12 -0.06 -5.13
CA LEU A 10 6.40 -1.42 -4.72
C LEU A 10 7.01 -1.32 -3.33
N GLY A 11 6.38 -1.94 -2.37
CA GLY A 11 6.86 -1.86 -1.00
C GLY A 11 6.52 -3.08 -0.21
N LYS A 12 7.01 -3.11 1.02
CA LYS A 12 6.72 -4.21 1.93
C LYS A 12 5.52 -3.85 2.79
N TYR A 13 4.64 -4.81 2.94
CA TYR A 13 3.52 -4.64 3.84
C TYR A 13 4.03 -4.57 5.28
N CYS A 14 3.58 -3.57 5.98
CA CYS A 14 3.97 -3.39 7.37
C CYS A 14 2.79 -3.60 8.30
N SER A 15 1.73 -2.85 8.11
CA SER A 15 0.59 -2.93 9.02
C SER A 15 -0.65 -2.37 8.37
N ILE A 16 -1.80 -2.66 8.98
CA ILE A 16 -3.08 -2.13 8.55
C ILE A 16 -3.85 -1.68 9.77
N ASP A 17 -4.42 -0.48 9.69
CA ASP A 17 -5.35 0.03 10.69
C ASP A 17 -6.71 0.13 10.06
N ILE A 18 -7.70 -0.54 10.62
CA ILE A 18 -9.08 -0.43 10.16
C ILE A 18 -9.66 0.83 10.79
N ILE A 19 -10.06 1.77 9.97
CA ILE A 19 -10.61 3.03 10.46
C ILE A 19 -12.10 2.92 10.69
N ASN A 20 -12.81 2.35 9.70
CA ASN A 20 -14.24 2.14 9.83
C ASN A 20 -14.65 1.06 8.85
N ASP A 21 -15.94 0.92 8.59
CA ASP A 21 -16.43 -0.14 7.73
C ASP A 21 -16.03 0.04 6.27
N ASP A 22 -15.64 1.23 5.88
CA ASP A 22 -15.35 1.52 4.49
C ASP A 22 -13.87 1.71 4.21
N ILE A 23 -13.13 2.24 5.15
CA ILE A 23 -11.76 2.69 4.92
C ILE A 23 -10.80 2.10 5.91
N ALA A 24 -9.66 1.68 5.43
CA ALA A 24 -8.54 1.25 6.24
C ALA A 24 -7.28 1.92 5.70
N ILE A 25 -6.26 2.00 6.52
CA ILE A 25 -4.98 2.55 6.11
C ILE A 25 -3.92 1.48 6.24
N MET A 26 -3.27 1.19 5.13
CA MET A 26 -2.18 0.24 5.10
C MET A 26 -0.88 1.03 5.06
N THR A 27 0.07 0.62 5.87
CA THR A 27 1.39 1.23 5.84
C THR A 27 2.32 0.31 5.10
N ILE A 28 3.04 0.85 4.13
CA ILE A 28 4.05 0.09 3.42
C ILE A 28 5.40 0.74 3.63
N ILE A 29 6.44 -0.03 3.45
CA ILE A 29 7.81 0.43 3.57
C ILE A 29 8.47 0.33 2.21
N VAL A 30 8.99 1.45 1.74
CA VAL A 30 9.70 1.50 0.47
C VAL A 30 11.15 1.81 0.76
N ASN A 31 12.04 1.01 0.22
CA ASN A 31 13.46 1.26 0.39
C ASN A 31 13.94 2.31 -0.58
N ASP A 32 14.85 3.12 -0.11
CA ASP A 32 15.46 4.13 -0.93
C ASP A 32 16.95 4.13 -0.61
N PHE A 33 17.71 4.90 -1.37
CA PHE A 33 19.16 4.97 -1.13
C PHE A 33 19.46 5.47 0.27
N ASP A 34 18.63 6.36 0.78
CA ASP A 34 18.89 6.97 2.08
C ASP A 34 18.20 6.25 3.22
N GLY A 35 17.53 5.16 2.95
CA GLY A 35 16.88 4.40 4.01
C GLY A 35 15.45 4.07 3.65
N ASP A 36 14.68 3.69 4.67
CA ASP A 36 13.32 3.27 4.47
C ASP A 36 12.36 4.42 4.62
N ILE A 37 11.35 4.43 3.78
CA ILE A 37 10.29 5.42 3.84
C ILE A 37 8.99 4.68 4.09
N THR A 38 8.21 5.14 5.07
CA THR A 38 6.90 4.54 5.32
C THR A 38 5.85 5.41 4.65
N ILE A 39 4.92 4.76 3.97
CA ILE A 39 3.90 5.46 3.19
C ILE A 39 2.53 4.94 3.58
N PRO A 40 1.61 5.84 3.95
CA PRO A 40 0.24 5.42 4.23
C PRO A 40 -0.54 5.28 2.93
N VAL A 41 -1.30 4.20 2.83
CA VAL A 41 -2.08 3.90 1.63
C VAL A 41 -3.51 3.64 2.06
N THR A 42 -4.44 4.39 1.51
CA THR A 42 -5.86 4.20 1.81
C THR A 42 -6.40 3.07 0.96
N ILE A 43 -7.06 2.12 1.58
CA ILE A 43 -7.67 0.98 0.89
C ILE A 43 -9.06 0.78 1.46
N GLY A 44 -9.85 -0.02 0.79
CA GLY A 44 -11.16 -0.40 1.32
C GLY A 44 -11.00 -1.41 2.45
N THR A 45 -11.90 -1.37 3.40
CA THR A 45 -11.83 -2.27 4.54
C THR A 45 -11.96 -3.72 4.13
N GLU A 46 -12.79 -4.02 3.12
CA GLU A 46 -12.86 -5.38 2.64
C GLU A 46 -11.54 -5.88 2.10
N VAL A 47 -10.85 -5.01 1.37
CA VAL A 47 -9.55 -5.36 0.84
C VAL A 47 -8.56 -5.57 1.97
N ALA A 48 -8.67 -4.73 3.01
CA ALA A 48 -7.79 -4.85 4.17
C ALA A 48 -7.91 -6.22 4.81
N TYR A 49 -9.13 -6.73 4.97
CA TYR A 49 -9.30 -8.05 5.56
C TYR A 49 -8.73 -9.15 4.69
N GLN A 50 -8.79 -8.99 3.37
CA GLN A 50 -8.17 -9.96 2.49
C GLN A 50 -6.66 -9.96 2.63
N ILE A 51 -6.08 -8.77 2.77
CA ILE A 51 -4.64 -8.67 2.94
C ILE A 51 -4.21 -9.31 4.25
N ILE A 52 -4.93 -9.00 5.33
CA ILE A 52 -4.60 -9.55 6.63
C ILE A 52 -4.66 -11.07 6.59
N GLY A 53 -5.59 -11.63 5.84
CA GLY A 53 -5.71 -13.08 5.79
C GLY A 53 -4.72 -13.77 4.89
N LYS A 54 -4.09 -13.05 3.96
CA LYS A 54 -3.23 -13.70 2.97
C LYS A 54 -1.80 -13.26 2.99
N CYS A 55 -1.53 -12.06 3.46
CA CYS A 55 -0.22 -11.48 3.31
C CYS A 55 0.48 -11.48 4.65
N GLU A 56 1.62 -12.12 4.71
CA GLU A 56 2.39 -12.09 5.93
C GLU A 56 3.17 -10.80 5.98
N GLU A 57 3.59 -10.44 7.17
CA GLU A 57 4.41 -9.27 7.35
C GLU A 57 5.61 -9.33 6.44
N ASN A 58 5.95 -8.23 5.85
CA ASN A 58 7.07 -8.10 4.90
C ASN A 58 6.81 -8.66 3.53
N CYS A 59 5.59 -9.08 3.23
CA CYS A 59 5.35 -9.48 1.85
C CYS A 59 5.34 -8.24 0.96
N MET A 60 5.72 -8.42 -0.29
CA MET A 60 5.82 -7.30 -1.21
C MET A 60 4.49 -7.05 -1.88
N ILE A 61 4.13 -5.78 -1.97
CA ILE A 61 2.87 -5.39 -2.59
C ILE A 61 3.15 -4.30 -3.60
N GLY A 62 2.61 -4.49 -4.80
CA GLY A 62 2.62 -3.44 -5.82
C GLY A 62 1.32 -2.66 -5.74
N ILE A 63 1.39 -1.35 -5.79
CA ILE A 63 0.23 -0.49 -5.64
C ILE A 63 0.16 0.47 -6.80
N LYS A 64 -0.99 0.50 -7.46
CA LYS A 64 -1.29 1.53 -8.43
C LYS A 64 -2.35 2.41 -7.82
N GLY A 65 -2.12 3.70 -7.79
CA GLY A 65 -3.08 4.59 -7.17
C GLY A 65 -2.86 6.04 -7.51
N LYS A 66 -3.43 6.87 -6.69
CA LYS A 66 -3.35 8.31 -6.85
C LYS A 66 -2.84 8.92 -5.58
N ILE A 67 -2.18 10.04 -5.71
CA ILE A 67 -1.73 10.81 -4.57
C ILE A 67 -2.89 11.67 -4.11
N ASP A 68 -3.15 11.64 -2.82
CA ASP A 68 -4.20 12.44 -2.21
C ASP A 68 -3.61 13.10 -0.99
N ALA A 69 -4.40 13.85 -0.27
CA ALA A 69 -3.93 14.51 0.93
C ALA A 69 -5.04 14.55 1.95
N ASP A 70 -4.68 14.40 3.20
CA ASP A 70 -5.64 14.58 4.27
C ASP A 70 -5.01 15.54 5.27
N GLU A 71 -5.63 15.67 6.44
CA GLU A 71 -5.16 16.66 7.42
C GLU A 71 -3.78 16.31 7.96
N HIS A 72 -3.31 15.09 7.76
CA HIS A 72 -2.01 14.67 8.26
C HIS A 72 -0.92 14.72 7.19
N GLY A 73 -1.27 14.97 5.94
CA GLY A 73 -0.28 15.07 4.88
C GLY A 73 -0.65 14.26 3.67
N LEU A 74 0.35 13.87 2.90
CA LEU A 74 0.13 13.13 1.67
C LEU A 74 -0.16 11.67 1.96
N ILE A 75 -1.01 11.10 1.14
CA ILE A 75 -1.43 9.72 1.30
C ILE A 75 -1.68 9.18 -0.10
N ILE A 76 -1.51 7.88 -0.28
CA ILE A 76 -1.80 7.23 -1.54
C ILE A 76 -3.15 6.56 -1.44
N LYS A 77 -3.99 6.80 -2.43
CA LYS A 77 -5.29 6.15 -2.49
C LYS A 77 -5.18 5.03 -3.50
N ALA A 78 -5.23 3.80 -3.03
CA ALA A 78 -4.98 2.65 -3.88
C ALA A 78 -6.15 2.40 -4.82
N GLU A 79 -5.84 2.08 -6.07
CA GLU A 79 -6.83 1.68 -7.05
C GLU A 79 -6.66 0.21 -7.40
N LYS A 80 -5.45 -0.28 -7.35
CA LYS A 80 -5.18 -1.67 -7.67
C LYS A 80 -4.01 -2.15 -6.85
N LEU A 81 -4.12 -3.35 -6.31
CA LEU A 81 -3.06 -3.96 -5.53
C LEU A 81 -2.64 -5.27 -6.19
N THR A 82 -1.35 -5.54 -6.16
CA THR A 82 -0.80 -6.78 -6.67
C THR A 82 0.11 -7.36 -5.60
N PHE A 83 -0.12 -8.61 -5.26
CA PHE A 83 0.68 -9.27 -4.25
C PHE A 83 1.76 -10.07 -4.92
N LEU A 84 2.98 -9.94 -4.41
CA LEU A 84 4.11 -10.67 -4.94
C LEU A 84 4.50 -11.73 -3.95
N SER A 85 4.62 -12.93 -4.43
CA SER A 85 4.87 -14.06 -3.56
C SER A 85 6.36 -14.36 -3.53
N HIS A 86 6.85 -14.69 -2.35
CA HIS A 86 8.25 -15.06 -2.25
C HIS A 86 8.53 -16.41 -2.83
N GLU A 87 7.54 -17.25 -2.87
CA GLU A 87 7.79 -18.56 -3.35
C GLU A 87 8.15 -18.61 -4.75
N GLU A 88 7.82 -17.58 -5.47
CA GLU A 88 8.14 -17.62 -6.83
C GLU A 88 9.56 -17.55 -7.09
N ARG A 89 10.36 -17.19 -6.13
CA ARG A 89 11.71 -17.12 -6.39
C ARG A 89 12.36 -18.37 -6.24
N ALA A 90 11.84 -19.26 -5.74
CA ALA A 90 12.36 -20.42 -5.57
C ALA A 90 13.48 -20.71 -6.32
N ASP A 91 14.05 -20.67 -6.60
CA ASP A 91 15.05 -21.01 -7.25
C ASP A 91 15.77 -21.77 -6.80
#